data_ae1c1d5c4daae5f396c17a0dd67bd4f1
#
_entry.id   ae1c1d5c4daae5f396c17a0dd67bd4f1
#
_cell.length_a   1.000
_cell.length_b   1.000
_cell.length_c   1.000
_cell.angle_alpha   90.00
_cell.angle_beta   90.00
_cell.angle_gamma   90.00
#
_symmetry.space_group_name_H-M   'P 1'
#
loop_
_entity.id
_entity.type
_entity.pdbx_description
1 polymer ?
#
loop_
_entity_poly.entity_id
_entity_poly.type
_entity_poly.pdbx_seq_one_letter_code
_entity_poly.pdbx_strand_id
1 'polypeptide(L)'
;MLIGTLIFSTISPQAAFAQENSGTTEVEALSSKESIREILRQKKFQDDSEITDTKLKADEGSRSEYSLKFQLAFAGPPIGALNSPKQPNPDGSIGTYDTSIGGAISGRFRLSSETAVSVGSGVSALQPLQGVTRYDTKNPFVSYDISSKWNDLQLRNAVTLTDTTNPDYLAVGETGGVSFTNYAVYNFAQSKFAVELDSSFSYWFFNRGYVPSDRSAGSYFLTFYPYLKYNATSKLNLNTSLAVQYMNPRVANDPTVLGNKTLSQQIAIGYAFTKDIYFSPYINFYPAAMAADSSTLNFSTTFSLL
;
A
#
# COMPACT_ATOMS: atom_id res chain seq x y z
N MET A 1 13.72 -29.45 -16.87
CA MET A 1 14.70 -29.13 -15.85
C MET A 1 15.81 -28.31 -16.49
N LEU A 2 15.71 -26.99 -16.42
CA LEU A 2 16.74 -26.04 -16.89
C LEU A 2 16.77 -24.92 -15.86
N ILE A 3 17.80 -24.98 -15.04
CA ILE A 3 18.13 -24.01 -14.00
C ILE A 3 18.88 -22.88 -14.68
N GLY A 4 18.27 -21.71 -14.81
CA GLY A 4 18.92 -20.50 -15.26
C GLY A 4 19.56 -19.79 -14.08
N THR A 5 20.88 -19.93 -13.94
CA THR A 5 21.69 -19.23 -12.93
C THR A 5 21.83 -17.76 -13.36
N LEU A 6 21.23 -16.84 -12.61
CA LEU A 6 21.45 -15.40 -12.75
C LEU A 6 22.73 -15.05 -11.99
N ILE A 7 23.78 -14.71 -12.74
CA ILE A 7 25.06 -14.23 -12.22
C ILE A 7 24.92 -12.72 -11.92
N PHE A 8 24.94 -12.35 -10.64
CA PHE A 8 25.14 -10.96 -10.24
C PHE A 8 26.63 -10.62 -10.31
N SER A 9 27.01 -9.79 -11.27
CA SER A 9 28.34 -9.19 -11.29
C SER A 9 28.40 -8.02 -10.31
N THR A 10 29.21 -8.19 -9.29
CA THR A 10 29.56 -7.11 -8.33
C THR A 10 30.47 -6.09 -9.02
N ILE A 11 29.99 -4.87 -9.21
CA ILE A 11 30.82 -3.73 -9.64
C ILE A 11 31.42 -3.14 -8.37
N SER A 12 32.71 -3.31 -8.17
CA SER A 12 33.50 -2.62 -7.14
C SER A 12 33.80 -1.19 -7.59
N PRO A 13 33.56 -0.15 -6.77
CA PRO A 13 34.02 1.19 -7.07
C PRO A 13 35.53 1.29 -6.76
N GLN A 14 36.36 1.45 -7.77
CA GLN A 14 37.74 1.89 -7.59
C GLN A 14 37.75 3.37 -7.21
N ALA A 15 38.23 3.67 -6.02
CA ALA A 15 38.54 5.03 -5.59
C ALA A 15 39.80 5.53 -6.33
N ALA A 16 39.62 6.48 -7.23
CA ALA A 16 40.73 7.24 -7.79
C ALA A 16 40.96 8.48 -6.89
N PHE A 17 42.08 8.51 -6.21
CA PHE A 17 42.58 9.73 -5.55
C PHE A 17 43.03 10.71 -6.64
N ALA A 18 42.40 11.86 -6.75
CA ALA A 18 42.84 12.98 -7.56
C ALA A 18 43.37 14.07 -6.62
N GLN A 19 44.57 14.51 -6.98
CA GLN A 19 45.45 15.48 -6.34
C GLN A 19 44.80 16.87 -6.32
N GLU A 20 44.90 17.57 -5.18
CA GLU A 20 44.48 18.95 -4.99
C GLU A 20 45.23 19.89 -5.94
N ASN A 21 44.45 20.67 -6.69
CA ASN A 21 44.90 21.93 -7.26
C ASN A 21 43.95 23.05 -6.82
N SER A 22 44.44 23.89 -5.93
CA SER A 22 43.75 25.01 -5.36
C SER A 22 43.64 26.17 -6.36
N GLY A 23 42.42 26.62 -6.61
CA GLY A 23 42.16 27.92 -7.25
C GLY A 23 41.27 27.79 -8.49
N THR A 24 39.97 27.77 -8.30
CA THR A 24 38.87 28.13 -9.23
C THR A 24 37.56 27.42 -8.90
N THR A 25 37.34 27.06 -7.65
CA THR A 25 36.31 26.06 -7.27
C THR A 25 34.91 26.64 -7.03
N GLU A 26 34.69 27.97 -6.94
CA GLU A 26 33.34 28.49 -6.62
C GLU A 26 32.42 28.62 -7.85
N VAL A 27 32.97 29.01 -9.00
CA VAL A 27 32.17 29.25 -10.21
C VAL A 27 31.80 27.93 -10.91
N GLU A 28 32.70 26.94 -10.90
CA GLU A 28 32.39 25.60 -11.44
C GLU A 28 31.40 24.80 -10.56
N ALA A 29 31.45 24.97 -9.23
CA ALA A 29 30.51 24.35 -8.32
C ALA A 29 29.09 24.91 -8.44
N LEU A 30 28.93 26.17 -8.75
CA LEU A 30 27.62 26.81 -9.04
C LEU A 30 27.07 26.33 -10.39
N SER A 31 27.91 26.30 -11.42
CA SER A 31 27.55 25.81 -12.75
C SER A 31 27.19 24.33 -12.73
N SER A 32 27.89 23.49 -11.96
CA SER A 32 27.55 22.07 -11.82
C SER A 32 26.27 21.84 -11.03
N LYS A 33 25.98 22.65 -10.01
CA LYS A 33 24.71 22.58 -9.26
C LYS A 33 23.52 23.03 -10.11
N GLU A 34 23.68 24.04 -10.96
CA GLU A 34 22.64 24.46 -11.89
C GLU A 34 22.41 23.42 -12.97
N SER A 35 23.46 22.82 -13.53
CA SER A 35 23.32 21.74 -14.52
C SER A 35 22.69 20.48 -13.93
N ILE A 36 23.01 20.11 -12.68
CA ILE A 36 22.35 19.00 -11.98
C ILE A 36 20.88 19.30 -11.72
N ARG A 37 20.55 20.55 -11.29
CA ARG A 37 19.15 20.96 -11.13
C ARG A 37 18.38 20.96 -12.44
N GLU A 38 19.03 21.33 -13.54
CA GLU A 38 18.41 21.33 -14.87
C GLU A 38 18.22 19.92 -15.42
N ILE A 39 19.17 19.02 -15.21
CA ILE A 39 19.06 17.59 -15.51
C ILE A 39 17.95 16.95 -14.67
N LEU A 40 17.83 17.29 -13.38
CA LEU A 40 16.76 16.83 -12.51
C LEU A 40 15.39 17.42 -12.89
N ARG A 41 15.34 18.66 -13.42
CA ARG A 41 14.11 19.25 -13.98
C ARG A 41 13.69 18.58 -15.29
N GLN A 42 14.61 18.25 -16.17
CA GLN A 42 14.33 17.57 -17.44
C GLN A 42 13.90 16.11 -17.25
N LYS A 43 14.28 15.47 -16.13
CA LYS A 43 13.86 14.12 -15.75
C LYS A 43 12.53 14.09 -14.96
N LYS A 44 11.92 15.23 -14.68
CA LYS A 44 10.57 15.30 -14.12
C LYS A 44 9.56 15.25 -15.23
N PHE A 45 8.69 14.25 -15.21
CA PHE A 45 7.46 14.30 -15.98
C PHE A 45 6.68 15.55 -15.56
N GLN A 46 6.13 16.30 -16.52
CA GLN A 46 5.40 17.53 -16.24
C GLN A 46 4.34 17.30 -15.17
N ASP A 47 4.20 18.28 -14.26
CA ASP A 47 3.30 18.18 -13.08
C ASP A 47 1.82 18.39 -13.49
N ASP A 48 1.48 18.16 -14.75
CA ASP A 48 0.14 18.13 -15.31
C ASP A 48 -0.62 16.85 -14.92
N SER A 49 -0.35 16.37 -13.67
CA SER A 49 -1.15 15.30 -13.12
C SER A 49 -2.55 15.85 -12.98
N GLU A 50 -3.40 15.37 -13.85
CA GLU A 50 -4.82 15.64 -13.81
C GLU A 50 -5.47 15.07 -12.53
N ILE A 51 -4.76 14.21 -11.78
CA ILE A 51 -5.22 13.64 -10.51
C ILE A 51 -5.18 14.69 -9.42
N THR A 52 -6.36 15.02 -8.90
CA THR A 52 -6.55 16.02 -7.84
C THR A 52 -6.86 15.41 -6.48
N ASP A 53 -7.29 14.15 -6.42
CA ASP A 53 -7.53 13.45 -5.16
C ASP A 53 -6.22 13.29 -4.37
N THR A 54 -6.22 13.70 -3.10
CA THR A 54 -5.01 13.79 -2.27
C THR A 54 -4.43 12.41 -1.93
N LYS A 55 -5.27 11.40 -1.73
CA LYS A 55 -4.84 10.01 -1.46
C LYS A 55 -4.23 9.40 -2.71
N LEU A 56 -4.94 9.48 -3.84
CA LEU A 56 -4.44 8.96 -5.11
C LEU A 56 -3.13 9.65 -5.51
N LYS A 57 -2.99 10.95 -5.26
CA LYS A 57 -1.78 11.73 -5.54
C LYS A 57 -0.59 11.25 -4.70
N ALA A 58 -0.79 11.03 -3.40
CA ALA A 58 0.24 10.46 -2.52
C ALA A 58 0.58 9.02 -2.91
N ASP A 59 -0.42 8.23 -3.32
CA ASP A 59 -0.23 6.86 -3.78
C ASP A 59 0.44 6.77 -5.15
N GLU A 60 0.19 7.75 -6.02
CA GLU A 60 0.88 7.87 -7.31
C GLU A 60 2.37 8.21 -7.13
N GLY A 61 2.69 8.94 -6.05
CA GLY A 61 4.06 9.27 -5.67
C GLY A 61 4.67 10.44 -6.46
N SER A 62 5.97 10.62 -6.31
CA SER A 62 6.74 11.65 -6.99
C SER A 62 6.67 11.54 -8.52
N ARG A 63 6.73 12.66 -9.22
CA ARG A 63 6.81 12.75 -10.68
C ARG A 63 8.23 12.53 -11.22
N SER A 64 9.19 12.28 -10.35
CA SER A 64 10.53 11.90 -10.76
C SER A 64 10.51 10.54 -11.47
N GLU A 65 11.45 10.32 -12.40
CA GLU A 65 11.63 9.03 -13.06
C GLU A 65 11.84 7.91 -12.06
N TYR A 66 12.56 8.21 -10.97
CA TYR A 66 12.81 7.32 -9.84
C TYR A 66 12.26 7.95 -8.57
N SER A 67 11.60 7.16 -7.74
CA SER A 67 11.15 7.60 -6.42
C SER A 67 11.14 6.45 -5.43
N LEU A 68 11.19 6.80 -4.15
CA LEU A 68 11.02 5.89 -3.03
C LEU A 68 9.68 6.19 -2.38
N LYS A 69 8.90 5.13 -2.15
CA LYS A 69 7.63 5.21 -1.45
C LYS A 69 7.71 4.39 -0.16
N PHE A 70 7.32 5.02 0.94
CA PHE A 70 7.09 4.36 2.21
C PHE A 70 5.60 4.34 2.52
N GLN A 71 5.13 3.21 2.98
CA GLN A 71 3.79 3.07 3.55
C GLN A 71 3.94 2.54 4.96
N LEU A 72 3.24 3.14 5.91
CA LEU A 72 3.17 2.69 7.28
C LEU A 72 1.71 2.53 7.67
N ALA A 73 1.37 1.44 8.33
CA ALA A 73 0.04 1.18 8.85
C ALA A 73 0.13 0.63 10.28
N PHE A 74 -0.78 1.09 11.11
CA PHE A 74 -0.98 0.58 12.45
C PHE A 74 -2.37 -0.07 12.52
N ALA A 75 -2.39 -1.33 12.91
CA ALA A 75 -3.59 -2.08 13.21
C ALA A 75 -3.69 -2.20 14.75
N GLY A 76 -4.54 -1.38 15.31
CA GLY A 76 -4.62 -1.17 16.75
C GLY A 76 -5.50 -2.18 17.49
N PRO A 77 -5.46 -2.12 18.84
CA PRO A 77 -6.32 -2.91 19.71
C PRO A 77 -7.77 -2.40 19.72
N PRO A 78 -8.69 -3.15 20.37
CA PRO A 78 -10.03 -2.65 20.64
C PRO A 78 -9.99 -1.33 21.45
N ILE A 79 -10.87 -0.40 21.12
CA ILE A 79 -10.98 0.89 21.86
C ILE A 79 -11.34 0.64 23.33
N GLY A 80 -12.17 -0.38 23.63
CA GLY A 80 -12.53 -0.78 25.00
C GLY A 80 -11.40 -1.47 25.76
N ALA A 81 -10.32 -1.91 25.09
CA ALA A 81 -9.21 -2.65 25.68
C ALA A 81 -7.87 -2.28 25.01
N LEU A 82 -7.42 -1.03 25.20
CA LEU A 82 -6.22 -0.49 24.55
C LEU A 82 -4.92 -1.25 24.86
N ASN A 83 -4.90 -2.03 25.93
CA ASN A 83 -3.78 -2.90 26.28
C ASN A 83 -3.89 -4.31 25.68
N SER A 84 -4.92 -4.60 24.88
CA SER A 84 -5.04 -5.90 24.20
C SER A 84 -3.91 -6.09 23.19
N PRO A 85 -3.22 -7.23 23.21
CA PRO A 85 -2.25 -7.58 22.18
C PRO A 85 -2.93 -8.02 20.87
N LYS A 86 -4.23 -8.28 20.89
CA LYS A 86 -5.03 -8.82 19.79
C LYS A 86 -6.04 -7.80 19.28
N GLN A 87 -6.30 -7.87 17.98
CA GLN A 87 -7.43 -7.20 17.37
C GLN A 87 -8.74 -7.95 17.72
N PRO A 88 -9.90 -7.27 17.74
CA PRO A 88 -11.16 -7.91 18.02
C PRO A 88 -11.68 -8.69 16.79
N ASN A 89 -12.47 -9.69 17.06
CA ASN A 89 -13.38 -10.29 16.07
C ASN A 89 -14.61 -9.39 15.85
N PRO A 90 -15.38 -9.63 14.77
CA PRO A 90 -16.61 -8.88 14.50
C PRO A 90 -17.66 -8.91 15.61
N ASP A 91 -17.66 -9.95 16.45
CA ASP A 91 -18.56 -10.11 17.59
C ASP A 91 -18.04 -9.49 18.90
N GLY A 92 -16.86 -8.82 18.86
CA GLY A 92 -16.22 -8.23 20.03
C GLY A 92 -15.41 -9.21 20.88
N SER A 93 -15.38 -10.49 20.52
CA SER A 93 -14.47 -11.45 21.18
C SER A 93 -13.01 -11.17 20.81
N ILE A 94 -12.09 -11.74 21.59
CA ILE A 94 -10.65 -11.62 21.31
C ILE A 94 -10.35 -12.30 19.96
N GLY A 95 -9.80 -11.56 19.04
CA GLY A 95 -9.41 -12.06 17.71
C GLY A 95 -8.15 -12.90 17.73
N THR A 96 -7.90 -13.56 16.62
CA THR A 96 -6.67 -14.33 16.39
C THR A 96 -5.51 -13.47 15.91
N TYR A 97 -5.80 -12.35 15.26
CA TYR A 97 -4.78 -11.45 14.70
C TYR A 97 -4.17 -10.56 15.76
N ASP A 98 -2.85 -10.44 15.73
CA ASP A 98 -2.12 -9.52 16.59
C ASP A 98 -2.33 -8.05 16.18
N THR A 99 -2.25 -7.15 17.18
CA THR A 99 -2.01 -5.74 16.87
C THR A 99 -0.65 -5.61 16.19
N SER A 100 -0.52 -4.68 15.27
CA SER A 100 0.73 -4.55 14.52
C SER A 100 1.00 -3.12 14.04
N ILE A 101 2.27 -2.78 13.95
CA ILE A 101 2.72 -1.66 13.14
C ILE A 101 3.60 -2.22 12.02
N GLY A 102 3.25 -1.91 10.79
CA GLY A 102 3.97 -2.45 9.66
C GLY A 102 4.20 -1.41 8.59
N GLY A 103 5.36 -1.47 7.94
CA GLY A 103 5.72 -0.62 6.83
C GLY A 103 6.08 -1.42 5.60
N ALA A 104 5.95 -0.77 4.45
CA ALA A 104 6.51 -1.24 3.19
C ALA A 104 7.36 -0.12 2.59
N ILE A 105 8.48 -0.52 1.97
CA ILE A 105 9.33 0.35 1.16
C ILE A 105 9.31 -0.17 -0.26
N SER A 106 9.13 0.72 -1.22
CA SER A 106 9.22 0.36 -2.63
C SER A 106 10.01 1.40 -3.41
N GLY A 107 10.88 0.92 -4.30
CA GLY A 107 11.43 1.69 -5.38
C GLY A 107 10.40 1.76 -6.52
N ARG A 108 10.16 2.95 -7.05
CA ARG A 108 9.26 3.18 -8.17
C ARG A 108 10.02 3.74 -9.34
N PHE A 109 9.77 3.18 -10.50
CA PHE A 109 10.31 3.57 -11.78
C PHE A 109 9.16 4.01 -12.70
N ARG A 110 9.14 5.28 -13.07
CA ARG A 110 8.11 5.85 -13.93
C ARG A 110 8.47 5.66 -15.38
N LEU A 111 7.60 5.00 -16.14
CA LEU A 111 7.78 4.72 -17.57
C LEU A 111 7.18 5.82 -18.45
N SER A 112 6.13 6.49 -17.95
CA SER A 112 5.47 7.62 -18.60
C SER A 112 4.80 8.52 -17.57
N SER A 113 4.11 9.59 -18.01
CA SER A 113 3.28 10.40 -17.12
C SER A 113 2.18 9.60 -16.41
N GLU A 114 1.74 8.49 -16.98
CA GLU A 114 0.60 7.70 -16.50
C GLU A 114 1.01 6.33 -15.95
N THR A 115 2.19 5.81 -16.30
CA THR A 115 2.57 4.43 -15.98
C THR A 115 3.83 4.36 -15.16
N ALA A 116 3.88 3.40 -14.23
CA ALA A 116 5.05 3.13 -13.42
C ALA A 116 5.17 1.64 -13.04
N VAL A 117 6.40 1.21 -12.80
CA VAL A 117 6.70 -0.07 -12.17
C VAL A 117 7.23 0.18 -10.77
N SER A 118 6.80 -0.60 -9.80
CA SER A 118 7.28 -0.55 -8.42
C SER A 118 7.77 -1.92 -7.98
N VAL A 119 8.85 -1.95 -7.22
CA VAL A 119 9.38 -3.17 -6.58
C VAL A 119 9.57 -2.87 -5.10
N GLY A 120 9.09 -3.72 -4.23
CA GLY A 120 9.16 -3.45 -2.82
C GLY A 120 8.97 -4.68 -1.94
N SER A 121 9.13 -4.45 -0.66
CA SER A 121 8.85 -5.38 0.44
C SER A 121 8.65 -4.57 1.71
N GLY A 122 8.50 -5.23 2.85
CA GLY A 122 8.36 -4.52 4.11
C GLY A 122 8.58 -5.40 5.32
N VAL A 123 8.31 -4.81 6.46
CA VAL A 123 8.35 -5.49 7.76
C VAL A 123 7.15 -5.07 8.60
N SER A 124 6.76 -5.91 9.51
CA SER A 124 5.80 -5.59 10.57
C SER A 124 6.34 -6.01 11.92
N ALA A 125 6.02 -5.21 12.93
CA ALA A 125 6.26 -5.52 14.33
C ALA A 125 4.92 -5.86 14.98
N LEU A 126 4.83 -7.02 15.59
CA LEU A 126 3.63 -7.48 16.27
C LEU A 126 3.61 -7.02 17.71
N GLN A 127 2.42 -6.66 18.20
CA GLN A 127 2.13 -6.20 19.55
C GLN A 127 3.00 -4.99 19.98
N PRO A 128 3.02 -3.89 19.18
CA PRO A 128 3.94 -2.77 19.40
C PRO A 128 3.70 -2.02 20.71
N LEU A 129 2.49 -2.06 21.26
CA LEU A 129 2.13 -1.37 22.51
C LEU A 129 2.44 -2.19 23.78
N GLN A 130 2.69 -3.50 23.63
CA GLN A 130 2.96 -4.42 24.75
C GLN A 130 4.45 -4.86 24.79
N GLY A 131 5.28 -4.22 24.00
CA GLY A 131 6.64 -4.66 23.68
C GLY A 131 6.61 -5.63 22.50
N VAL A 132 7.36 -5.30 21.46
CA VAL A 132 7.35 -6.08 20.22
C VAL A 132 7.72 -7.55 20.51
N THR A 133 6.80 -8.45 20.14
CA THR A 133 7.00 -9.90 20.37
C THR A 133 7.64 -10.61 19.17
N ARG A 134 7.39 -10.12 17.95
CA ARG A 134 7.91 -10.69 16.72
C ARG A 134 8.03 -9.63 15.63
N TYR A 135 9.05 -9.75 14.79
CA TYR A 135 9.16 -9.04 13.52
C TYR A 135 8.92 -10.01 12.38
N ASP A 136 8.01 -9.66 11.48
CA ASP A 136 7.72 -10.44 10.28
C ASP A 136 8.11 -9.65 9.04
N THR A 137 8.64 -10.33 8.04
CA THR A 137 8.81 -9.78 6.70
C THR A 137 7.46 -9.75 5.99
N LYS A 138 7.18 -8.66 5.28
CA LYS A 138 6.07 -8.62 4.33
C LYS A 138 6.54 -9.20 3.00
N ASN A 139 5.61 -9.81 2.31
CA ASN A 139 5.86 -10.42 1.02
C ASN A 139 6.44 -9.41 0.01
N PRO A 140 7.58 -9.71 -0.64
CA PRO A 140 8.11 -8.88 -1.71
C PRO A 140 7.14 -8.88 -2.92
N PHE A 141 7.12 -7.77 -3.65
CA PHE A 141 6.21 -7.59 -4.77
C PHE A 141 6.83 -6.81 -5.91
N VAL A 142 6.26 -7.03 -7.09
CA VAL A 142 6.43 -6.18 -8.28
C VAL A 142 5.05 -5.73 -8.72
N SER A 143 4.87 -4.43 -8.94
CA SER A 143 3.60 -3.83 -9.36
C SER A 143 3.78 -3.01 -10.61
N TYR A 144 2.82 -3.10 -11.54
CA TYR A 144 2.68 -2.21 -12.67
C TYR A 144 1.41 -1.38 -12.49
N ASP A 145 1.58 -0.07 -12.48
CA ASP A 145 0.52 0.91 -12.20
C ASP A 145 0.20 1.73 -13.45
N ILE A 146 -1.10 1.98 -13.67
CA ILE A 146 -1.62 2.90 -14.69
C ILE A 146 -2.56 3.87 -14.02
N SER A 147 -2.29 5.17 -14.13
CA SER A 147 -3.16 6.24 -13.65
C SER A 147 -3.74 7.00 -14.83
N SER A 148 -5.02 7.31 -14.79
CA SER A 148 -5.69 8.09 -15.84
C SER A 148 -6.80 8.95 -15.25
N LYS A 149 -7.20 9.97 -16.00
CA LYS A 149 -8.34 10.81 -15.67
C LYS A 149 -9.24 10.99 -16.89
N TRP A 150 -10.52 10.85 -16.66
CA TRP A 150 -11.55 11.09 -17.67
C TRP A 150 -12.63 12.01 -17.07
N ASN A 151 -12.61 13.27 -17.47
CA ASN A 151 -13.41 14.33 -16.84
C ASN A 151 -13.18 14.38 -15.31
N ASP A 152 -14.24 14.19 -14.53
CA ASP A 152 -14.19 14.18 -13.06
C ASP A 152 -13.86 12.81 -12.45
N LEU A 153 -13.74 11.76 -13.28
CA LEU A 153 -13.38 10.42 -12.86
C LEU A 153 -11.87 10.24 -12.93
N GLN A 154 -11.27 9.92 -11.81
CA GLN A 154 -9.86 9.62 -11.66
C GLN A 154 -9.69 8.13 -11.39
N LEU A 155 -8.83 7.48 -12.14
CA LEU A 155 -8.60 6.05 -12.10
C LEU A 155 -7.13 5.73 -11.83
N ARG A 156 -6.90 4.74 -10.98
CA ARG A 156 -5.60 4.08 -10.88
C ARG A 156 -5.82 2.57 -10.87
N ASN A 157 -5.14 1.89 -11.77
CA ASN A 157 -5.15 0.44 -11.86
C ASN A 157 -3.77 -0.10 -11.56
N ALA A 158 -3.68 -1.21 -10.87
CA ALA A 158 -2.43 -1.88 -10.59
C ALA A 158 -2.55 -3.38 -10.77
N VAL A 159 -1.54 -3.99 -11.39
CA VAL A 159 -1.32 -5.44 -11.39
C VAL A 159 -0.09 -5.70 -10.54
N THR A 160 -0.22 -6.53 -9.53
CA THR A 160 0.87 -6.83 -8.59
C THR A 160 1.12 -8.33 -8.56
N LEU A 161 2.38 -8.71 -8.69
CA LEU A 161 2.89 -10.05 -8.42
C LEU A 161 3.55 -10.05 -7.05
N THR A 162 3.25 -11.06 -6.25
CA THR A 162 3.75 -11.19 -4.88
C THR A 162 4.39 -12.55 -4.70
N ASP A 163 5.55 -12.59 -4.08
CA ASP A 163 6.21 -13.82 -3.62
C ASP A 163 5.97 -13.99 -2.13
N THR A 164 5.52 -15.17 -1.70
CA THR A 164 5.18 -15.39 -0.28
C THR A 164 6.43 -15.72 0.52
N THR A 165 6.78 -14.85 1.44
CA THR A 165 7.92 -15.03 2.38
C THR A 165 7.47 -15.02 3.84
N ASN A 166 6.24 -14.59 4.12
CA ASN A 166 5.69 -14.58 5.47
C ASN A 166 5.49 -16.03 5.98
N PRO A 167 6.07 -16.40 7.15
CA PRO A 167 6.01 -17.77 7.68
C PRO A 167 4.59 -18.31 7.89
N ASP A 168 3.65 -17.45 8.29
CA ASP A 168 2.27 -17.87 8.56
C ASP A 168 1.55 -18.28 7.27
N TYR A 169 1.82 -17.61 6.15
CA TYR A 169 1.29 -17.97 4.83
C TYR A 169 2.02 -19.17 4.21
N LEU A 170 3.34 -19.25 4.39
CA LEU A 170 4.11 -20.43 3.96
C LEU A 170 3.63 -21.68 4.69
N ALA A 171 3.28 -21.57 5.97
CA ALA A 171 2.75 -22.70 6.77
C ALA A 171 1.42 -23.25 6.23
N VAL A 172 0.61 -22.41 5.59
CA VAL A 172 -0.62 -22.83 4.88
C VAL A 172 -0.38 -23.14 3.40
N GLY A 173 0.89 -23.32 3.00
CA GLY A 173 1.28 -23.76 1.67
C GLY A 173 1.19 -22.70 0.57
N GLU A 174 0.96 -21.44 0.91
CA GLU A 174 0.95 -20.33 -0.05
C GLU A 174 2.37 -20.04 -0.55
N THR A 175 2.52 -19.84 -1.86
CA THR A 175 3.82 -19.60 -2.50
C THR A 175 3.92 -18.23 -3.17
N GLY A 176 2.80 -17.59 -3.42
CA GLY A 176 2.76 -16.29 -4.06
C GLY A 176 1.37 -15.97 -4.59
N GLY A 177 1.23 -14.84 -5.26
CA GLY A 177 -0.05 -14.43 -5.80
C GLY A 177 0.03 -13.38 -6.89
N VAL A 178 -1.10 -13.17 -7.54
CA VAL A 178 -1.32 -12.07 -8.45
C VAL A 178 -2.55 -11.31 -7.98
N SER A 179 -2.48 -9.98 -7.98
CA SER A 179 -3.63 -9.13 -7.69
C SER A 179 -3.82 -8.07 -8.75
N PHE A 180 -5.08 -7.76 -9.00
CA PHE A 180 -5.50 -6.58 -9.75
C PHE A 180 -6.24 -5.67 -8.77
N THR A 181 -5.84 -4.41 -8.73
CA THR A 181 -6.47 -3.39 -7.88
C THR A 181 -6.92 -2.21 -8.74
N ASN A 182 -8.12 -1.73 -8.51
CA ASN A 182 -8.67 -0.56 -9.15
C ASN A 182 -9.10 0.44 -8.07
N TYR A 183 -8.71 1.69 -8.26
CA TYR A 183 -9.14 2.86 -7.49
C TYR A 183 -9.87 3.79 -8.45
N ALA A 184 -11.14 4.06 -8.19
CA ALA A 184 -11.98 4.94 -8.99
C ALA A 184 -12.55 6.04 -8.11
N VAL A 185 -12.14 7.29 -8.34
CA VAL A 185 -12.62 8.46 -7.60
C VAL A 185 -13.38 9.39 -8.54
N TYR A 186 -14.62 9.67 -8.20
CA TYR A 186 -15.46 10.64 -8.91
C TYR A 186 -15.71 11.86 -8.00
N ASN A 187 -15.26 13.03 -8.46
CA ASN A 187 -15.49 14.28 -7.78
C ASN A 187 -16.75 14.96 -8.38
N PHE A 188 -17.72 15.27 -7.53
CA PHE A 188 -18.90 16.00 -7.99
C PHE A 188 -18.49 17.45 -8.30
N ALA A 189 -18.73 17.89 -9.55
CA ALA A 189 -18.38 19.23 -10.02
C ALA A 189 -18.94 20.31 -9.07
N GLN A 190 -18.09 21.27 -8.71
CA GLN A 190 -18.40 22.40 -7.80
C GLN A 190 -18.81 21.96 -6.36
N SER A 191 -18.64 20.71 -6.00
CA SER A 191 -18.95 20.17 -4.69
C SER A 191 -17.68 19.82 -3.92
N LYS A 192 -17.79 19.79 -2.59
CA LYS A 192 -16.77 19.22 -1.70
C LYS A 192 -16.91 17.70 -1.53
N PHE A 193 -17.93 17.09 -2.11
CA PHE A 193 -18.16 15.67 -2.01
C PHE A 193 -17.50 14.92 -3.17
N ALA A 194 -17.03 13.73 -2.87
CA ALA A 194 -16.55 12.75 -3.83
C ALA A 194 -16.99 11.34 -3.41
N VAL A 195 -17.12 10.45 -4.36
CA VAL A 195 -17.28 9.03 -4.12
C VAL A 195 -16.04 8.30 -4.65
N GLU A 196 -15.63 7.26 -3.95
CA GLU A 196 -14.53 6.40 -4.38
C GLU A 196 -14.97 4.94 -4.28
N LEU A 197 -14.51 4.14 -5.22
CA LEU A 197 -14.60 2.69 -5.15
C LEU A 197 -13.19 2.12 -5.31
N ASP A 198 -12.66 1.56 -4.22
CA ASP A 198 -11.48 0.69 -4.30
C ASP A 198 -11.97 -0.75 -4.47
N SER A 199 -11.47 -1.44 -5.46
CA SER A 199 -11.80 -2.84 -5.69
C SER A 199 -10.54 -3.63 -5.99
N SER A 200 -10.49 -4.87 -5.54
CA SER A 200 -9.39 -5.76 -5.86
C SER A 200 -9.86 -7.19 -6.07
N PHE A 201 -9.15 -7.85 -6.98
CA PHE A 201 -9.18 -9.29 -7.16
C PHE A 201 -7.78 -9.80 -6.88
N SER A 202 -7.64 -10.79 -5.98
CA SER A 202 -6.35 -11.43 -5.67
C SER A 202 -6.50 -12.94 -5.81
N TYR A 203 -5.57 -13.56 -6.51
CA TYR A 203 -5.47 -14.99 -6.68
C TYR A 203 -4.16 -15.49 -6.10
N TRP A 204 -4.22 -16.52 -5.25
CA TRP A 204 -3.07 -17.05 -4.52
C TRP A 204 -2.67 -18.42 -5.04
N PHE A 205 -1.36 -18.63 -5.18
CA PHE A 205 -0.74 -19.87 -5.59
C PHE A 205 -0.34 -20.67 -4.35
N PHE A 206 -0.47 -21.97 -4.45
CA PHE A 206 -0.15 -22.88 -3.36
C PHE A 206 0.75 -24.02 -3.83
N ASN A 207 1.51 -24.60 -2.90
CA ASN A 207 2.28 -25.81 -3.14
C ASN A 207 1.41 -26.91 -3.75
N ARG A 208 1.97 -27.61 -4.73
CA ARG A 208 1.26 -28.71 -5.39
C ARG A 208 0.93 -29.81 -4.38
N GLY A 209 -0.33 -30.24 -4.35
CA GLY A 209 -0.80 -31.28 -3.45
C GLY A 209 -1.09 -30.83 -2.02
N TYR A 210 -0.80 -29.58 -1.66
CA TYR A 210 -1.19 -29.04 -0.36
C TYR A 210 -2.71 -28.82 -0.34
N VAL A 211 -3.37 -29.46 0.63
CA VAL A 211 -4.80 -29.26 0.92
C VAL A 211 -4.91 -28.74 2.34
N PRO A 212 -5.37 -27.51 2.58
CA PRO A 212 -5.55 -26.99 3.92
C PRO A 212 -6.61 -27.82 4.67
N SER A 213 -6.37 -28.03 5.96
CA SER A 213 -7.27 -28.76 6.84
C SER A 213 -8.53 -27.99 7.23
N ASP A 214 -8.53 -26.68 7.01
CA ASP A 214 -9.62 -25.77 7.39
C ASP A 214 -9.98 -24.79 6.26
N ARG A 215 -10.93 -23.89 6.53
CA ARG A 215 -11.40 -22.89 5.58
C ARG A 215 -10.61 -21.56 5.66
N SER A 216 -9.49 -21.52 6.34
CA SER A 216 -8.70 -20.28 6.52
C SER A 216 -8.02 -19.81 5.25
N ALA A 217 -7.56 -20.75 4.41
CA ALA A 217 -6.92 -20.44 3.14
C ALA A 217 -7.94 -20.18 2.03
N GLY A 218 -7.79 -19.06 1.32
CA GLY A 218 -8.58 -18.69 0.15
C GLY A 218 -7.79 -18.85 -1.13
N SER A 219 -8.40 -19.43 -2.16
CA SER A 219 -7.81 -19.48 -3.51
C SER A 219 -7.82 -18.10 -4.15
N TYR A 220 -8.90 -17.36 -3.98
CA TYR A 220 -8.99 -15.96 -4.41
C TYR A 220 -9.88 -15.14 -3.49
N PHE A 221 -9.68 -13.82 -3.57
CA PHE A 221 -10.43 -12.80 -2.84
C PHE A 221 -10.97 -11.76 -3.79
N LEU A 222 -12.22 -11.32 -3.50
CA LEU A 222 -12.82 -10.14 -4.09
C LEU A 222 -13.06 -9.13 -2.97
N THR A 223 -12.53 -7.94 -3.11
CA THR A 223 -12.65 -6.90 -2.08
C THR A 223 -13.18 -5.62 -2.70
N PHE A 224 -14.12 -4.98 -2.02
CA PHE A 224 -14.74 -3.72 -2.42
C PHE A 224 -14.78 -2.79 -1.23
N TYR A 225 -14.30 -1.57 -1.44
CA TYR A 225 -14.37 -0.46 -0.49
C TYR A 225 -15.05 0.73 -1.17
N PRO A 226 -16.38 0.85 -1.13
CA PRO A 226 -17.05 2.08 -1.48
C PRO A 226 -16.81 3.13 -0.39
N TYR A 227 -16.41 4.33 -0.81
CA TYR A 227 -16.17 5.49 0.05
C TYR A 227 -17.12 6.63 -0.29
N LEU A 228 -17.51 7.36 0.74
CA LEU A 228 -18.02 8.72 0.64
C LEU A 228 -16.99 9.65 1.27
N LYS A 229 -16.56 10.65 0.51
CA LYS A 229 -15.55 11.64 0.94
C LYS A 229 -16.16 13.04 1.00
N TYR A 230 -15.77 13.83 2.00
CA TYR A 230 -15.99 15.26 2.10
C TYR A 230 -14.64 15.98 2.18
N ASN A 231 -14.29 16.68 1.13
CA ASN A 231 -13.04 17.47 1.01
C ASN A 231 -13.24 18.83 1.69
N ALA A 232 -12.98 18.91 3.00
CA ALA A 232 -13.13 20.13 3.77
C ALA A 232 -12.22 21.25 3.24
N THR A 233 -10.97 20.89 2.91
CA THR A 233 -9.97 21.75 2.24
C THR A 233 -9.21 20.94 1.18
N SER A 234 -8.27 21.59 0.47
CA SER A 234 -7.36 20.90 -0.45
C SER A 234 -6.39 19.92 0.23
N LYS A 235 -6.33 19.91 1.57
CA LYS A 235 -5.44 19.04 2.36
C LYS A 235 -6.18 18.12 3.31
N LEU A 236 -7.39 18.48 3.73
CA LEU A 236 -8.16 17.78 4.74
C LEU A 236 -9.41 17.18 4.13
N ASN A 237 -9.59 15.89 4.27
CA ASN A 237 -10.83 15.20 3.95
C ASN A 237 -11.35 14.39 5.14
N LEU A 238 -12.65 14.22 5.19
CA LEU A 238 -13.35 13.27 6.02
C LEU A 238 -13.90 12.19 5.11
N ASN A 239 -13.78 10.94 5.48
CA ASN A 239 -14.32 9.86 4.67
C ASN A 239 -14.90 8.75 5.53
N THR A 240 -15.87 8.04 4.96
CA THR A 240 -16.38 6.79 5.48
C THR A 240 -16.37 5.75 4.36
N SER A 241 -16.06 4.51 4.72
CA SER A 241 -16.08 3.40 3.77
C SER A 241 -16.70 2.15 4.38
N LEU A 242 -17.23 1.30 3.52
CA LEU A 242 -17.59 -0.07 3.85
C LEU A 242 -16.50 -1.00 3.28
N ALA A 243 -16.03 -1.94 4.08
CA ALA A 243 -15.16 -3.01 3.60
C ALA A 243 -16.00 -4.27 3.40
N VAL A 244 -16.12 -4.69 2.15
CA VAL A 244 -16.83 -5.92 1.76
C VAL A 244 -15.83 -6.87 1.14
N GLN A 245 -15.58 -8.00 1.78
CA GLN A 245 -14.63 -8.99 1.27
C GLN A 245 -15.31 -10.36 1.13
N TYR A 246 -15.14 -10.94 -0.04
CA TYR A 246 -15.52 -12.32 -0.34
C TYR A 246 -14.26 -13.15 -0.54
N MET A 247 -14.32 -14.41 -0.11
CA MET A 247 -13.23 -15.37 -0.27
C MET A 247 -13.78 -16.66 -0.88
N ASN A 248 -13.06 -17.22 -1.84
CA ASN A 248 -13.26 -18.59 -2.25
C ASN A 248 -12.43 -19.51 -1.34
N PRO A 249 -13.05 -20.30 -0.44
CA PRO A 249 -12.30 -21.21 0.43
C PRO A 249 -11.63 -22.31 -0.40
N ARG A 250 -10.32 -22.49 -0.23
CA ARG A 250 -9.57 -23.52 -0.98
C ARG A 250 -10.10 -24.92 -0.76
N VAL A 251 -10.57 -25.24 0.45
CA VAL A 251 -11.16 -26.55 0.79
C VAL A 251 -12.47 -26.85 0.05
N ALA A 252 -13.15 -25.84 -0.51
CA ALA A 252 -14.39 -26.05 -1.23
C ALA A 252 -14.18 -26.84 -2.54
N ASN A 253 -12.96 -26.79 -3.10
CA ASN A 253 -12.58 -27.38 -4.38
C ASN A 253 -13.56 -27.02 -5.53
N ASP A 254 -14.27 -25.90 -5.37
CA ASP A 254 -15.24 -25.34 -6.30
C ASP A 254 -14.99 -23.85 -6.42
N PRO A 255 -14.57 -23.35 -7.60
CA PRO A 255 -14.24 -21.94 -7.80
C PRO A 255 -15.45 -21.02 -7.75
N THR A 256 -16.68 -21.53 -7.77
CA THR A 256 -17.90 -20.73 -7.72
C THR A 256 -18.37 -20.44 -6.29
N VAL A 257 -17.83 -21.13 -5.31
CA VAL A 257 -18.19 -20.95 -3.89
C VAL A 257 -17.55 -19.67 -3.37
N LEU A 258 -18.38 -18.71 -3.00
CA LEU A 258 -17.96 -17.46 -2.35
C LEU A 258 -18.58 -17.38 -0.95
N GLY A 259 -17.73 -17.23 0.06
CA GLY A 259 -18.14 -16.89 1.41
C GLY A 259 -17.89 -15.41 1.68
N ASN A 260 -18.83 -14.73 2.33
CA ASN A 260 -18.54 -13.41 2.88
C ASN A 260 -17.63 -13.57 4.10
N LYS A 261 -16.43 -13.02 4.02
CA LYS A 261 -15.45 -13.11 5.11
C LYS A 261 -15.60 -11.93 6.08
N THR A 262 -15.83 -10.74 5.57
CA THR A 262 -15.81 -9.52 6.41
C THR A 262 -16.73 -8.44 5.85
N LEU A 263 -17.54 -7.87 6.74
CA LEU A 263 -18.22 -6.60 6.53
C LEU A 263 -17.82 -5.69 7.69
N SER A 264 -17.07 -4.64 7.41
CA SER A 264 -16.72 -3.62 8.40
C SER A 264 -16.92 -2.23 7.84
N GLN A 265 -17.03 -1.24 8.72
CA GLN A 265 -17.13 0.16 8.37
C GLN A 265 -15.96 0.92 8.96
N GLN A 266 -15.46 1.90 8.21
CA GLN A 266 -14.40 2.79 8.62
C GLN A 266 -14.90 4.23 8.57
N ILE A 267 -14.45 5.02 9.54
CA ILE A 267 -14.57 6.49 9.52
C ILE A 267 -13.16 7.02 9.69
N ALA A 268 -12.72 7.84 8.75
CA ALA A 268 -11.35 8.33 8.68
C ALA A 268 -11.29 9.84 8.48
N ILE A 269 -10.18 10.40 8.95
CA ILE A 269 -9.72 11.75 8.66
C ILE A 269 -8.47 11.61 7.82
N GLY A 270 -8.47 12.13 6.60
CA GLY A 270 -7.29 12.16 5.75
C GLY A 270 -6.66 13.54 5.74
N TYR A 271 -5.35 13.63 5.96
CA TYR A 271 -4.62 14.87 5.92
C TYR A 271 -3.34 14.77 5.08
N ALA A 272 -3.26 15.61 4.05
CA ALA A 272 -2.07 15.77 3.23
C ALA A 272 -1.17 16.87 3.83
N PHE A 273 -0.11 16.50 4.54
CA PHE A 273 0.90 17.46 5.03
C PHE A 273 1.57 18.17 3.86
N THR A 274 1.93 17.39 2.85
CA THR A 274 2.44 17.83 1.55
C THR A 274 1.76 17.01 0.46
N LYS A 275 2.08 17.28 -0.81
CA LYS A 275 1.62 16.43 -1.94
C LYS A 275 2.16 14.99 -1.87
N ASP A 276 3.24 14.78 -1.13
CA ASP A 276 3.99 13.53 -1.05
C ASP A 276 3.80 12.82 0.31
N ILE A 277 3.09 13.44 1.26
CA ILE A 277 2.87 12.89 2.61
C ILE A 277 1.38 12.95 2.92
N TYR A 278 0.77 11.78 3.05
CA TYR A 278 -0.63 11.63 3.43
C TYR A 278 -0.75 10.77 4.68
N PHE A 279 -1.52 11.23 5.66
CA PHE A 279 -1.80 10.55 6.92
C PHE A 279 -3.30 10.38 7.10
N SER A 280 -3.73 9.19 7.49
CA SER A 280 -5.14 8.86 7.68
C SER A 280 -5.35 8.00 8.93
N PRO A 281 -5.65 8.61 10.08
CA PRO A 281 -6.21 7.90 11.23
C PRO A 281 -7.67 7.53 10.95
N TYR A 282 -8.07 6.36 11.42
CA TYR A 282 -9.44 5.88 11.25
C TYR A 282 -9.87 4.95 12.38
N ILE A 283 -11.17 4.94 12.60
CA ILE A 283 -11.84 3.94 13.43
C ILE A 283 -12.45 2.90 12.50
N ASN A 284 -12.19 1.64 12.79
CA ASN A 284 -12.84 0.52 12.13
C ASN A 284 -13.79 -0.15 13.11
N PHE A 285 -14.99 -0.45 12.69
CA PHE A 285 -16.00 -1.13 13.49
C PHE A 285 -16.88 -2.05 12.61
N TYR A 286 -17.58 -2.93 13.26
CA TYR A 286 -18.49 -3.88 12.60
C TYR A 286 -19.93 -3.43 12.81
N PRO A 287 -20.71 -3.12 11.72
CA PRO A 287 -22.07 -2.61 11.86
C PRO A 287 -23.02 -3.53 12.63
N ALA A 288 -22.78 -4.86 12.59
CA ALA A 288 -23.59 -5.83 13.31
C ALA A 288 -23.28 -5.90 14.82
N ALA A 289 -22.14 -5.35 15.26
CA ALA A 289 -21.69 -5.41 16.65
C ALA A 289 -20.92 -4.14 17.02
N MET A 290 -21.61 -2.99 16.97
CA MET A 290 -21.03 -1.69 17.28
C MET A 290 -20.81 -1.57 18.80
N ALA A 291 -19.59 -1.88 19.23
CA ALA A 291 -19.16 -1.73 20.64
C ALA A 291 -17.70 -1.26 20.69
N ALA A 292 -17.27 -0.72 21.82
CA ALA A 292 -15.88 -0.34 22.02
C ALA A 292 -14.92 -1.53 21.90
N ASP A 293 -15.37 -2.71 22.34
CA ASP A 293 -14.59 -3.95 22.31
C ASP A 293 -14.47 -4.56 20.90
N SER A 294 -15.36 -4.21 19.97
CA SER A 294 -15.30 -4.63 18.56
C SER A 294 -14.81 -3.53 17.62
N SER A 295 -14.48 -2.35 18.13
CA SER A 295 -14.00 -1.22 17.34
C SER A 295 -12.52 -0.99 17.60
N THR A 296 -11.75 -0.64 16.53
CA THR A 296 -10.30 -0.40 16.64
C THR A 296 -9.92 1.00 16.17
N LEU A 297 -8.90 1.57 16.79
CA LEU A 297 -8.26 2.79 16.33
C LEU A 297 -7.01 2.43 15.54
N ASN A 298 -6.94 2.89 14.31
CA ASN A 298 -5.91 2.56 13.35
C ASN A 298 -5.38 3.81 12.67
N PHE A 299 -4.26 3.72 11.99
CA PHE A 299 -3.84 4.74 11.04
C PHE A 299 -3.08 4.13 9.86
N SER A 300 -3.08 4.87 8.76
CA SER A 300 -2.19 4.64 7.64
C SER A 300 -1.49 5.93 7.24
N THR A 301 -0.30 5.82 6.70
CA THR A 301 0.43 6.95 6.15
C THR A 301 1.24 6.52 4.94
N THR A 302 1.33 7.42 3.96
CA THR A 302 2.13 7.25 2.76
C THR A 302 3.11 8.39 2.67
N PHE A 303 4.37 8.08 2.42
CA PHE A 303 5.44 9.03 2.14
C PHE A 303 6.00 8.72 0.76
N SER A 304 6.07 9.71 -0.10
CA SER A 304 6.73 9.61 -1.39
C SER A 304 7.97 10.51 -1.35
N LEU A 305 9.16 9.93 -1.47
CA LEU A 305 10.44 10.63 -1.38
C LEU A 305 11.08 10.69 -2.78
N LEU A 306 11.68 11.84 -3.14
CA LEU A 306 12.41 12.18 -4.39
C LEU A 306 11.54 12.54 -5.57
#